data_a8f867c97df9ea9db8fdd1e4e11c4494
#
_entry.id   a8f867c97df9ea9db8fdd1e4e11c4494
#
_cell.length_a   1.000
_cell.length_b   1.000
_cell.length_c   1.000
_cell.angle_alpha   90.00
_cell.angle_beta   90.00
_cell.angle_gamma   90.00
#
_symmetry.space_group_name_H-M   'P 1'
#
loop_
_entity.id
_entity.type
_entity.pdbx_description
1 polymer ?
#
loop_
_entity_poly.entity_id
_entity_poly.type
_entity_poly.pdbx_seq_one_letter_code
_entity_poly.pdbx_strand_id
1 'polypeptide(L)'
;MRIFLIIFTLAVAAWGTWTLSKEPINEGFNLAGKVEVAPRLLKSAQANNVSCSIIVKNEADVPVAIKRIINPQFPLDFSMDNSDLLIEGYQGNLKVEVQINSHGKLGVLQSGDIFSEETKTYVSGQKDIVLVADKMMGKPTLAGNNNRGNFFRTAAR
;
A
#
# COMPACT_ATOMS: atom_id res chain seq x y z
N MET A 1 13.99 -34.55 53.59
CA MET A 1 12.89 -33.58 53.41
C MET A 1 13.34 -32.15 53.20
N ARG A 2 14.38 -31.62 53.85
CA ARG A 2 14.84 -30.22 53.65
C ARG A 2 15.50 -29.96 52.30
N ILE A 3 16.19 -30.93 51.70
CA ILE A 3 16.87 -30.79 50.41
C ILE A 3 15.87 -30.69 49.22
N PHE A 4 14.77 -31.45 49.29
CA PHE A 4 13.72 -31.39 48.26
C PHE A 4 13.02 -30.02 48.22
N LEU A 5 12.86 -29.36 49.37
CA LEU A 5 12.25 -28.04 49.45
C LEU A 5 13.13 -26.96 48.77
N ILE A 6 14.46 -27.04 48.90
CA ILE A 6 15.41 -26.10 48.29
C ILE A 6 15.42 -26.25 46.76
N ILE A 7 15.39 -27.49 46.27
CA ILE A 7 15.38 -27.75 44.83
C ILE A 7 14.07 -27.26 44.18
N PHE A 8 12.94 -27.42 44.89
CA PHE A 8 11.65 -26.96 44.39
C PHE A 8 11.57 -25.42 44.31
N THR A 9 12.09 -24.70 45.30
CA THR A 9 12.14 -23.22 45.29
C THR A 9 13.05 -22.66 44.22
N LEU A 10 14.18 -23.33 43.93
CA LEU A 10 15.07 -22.93 42.81
C LEU A 10 14.43 -23.18 41.45
N ALA A 11 13.68 -24.25 41.26
CA ALA A 11 12.98 -24.56 40.02
C ALA A 11 11.84 -23.56 39.71
N VAL A 12 11.10 -23.12 40.74
CA VAL A 12 10.04 -22.10 40.56
C VAL A 12 10.62 -20.72 40.26
N ALA A 13 11.77 -20.37 40.86
CA ALA A 13 12.46 -19.13 40.58
C ALA A 13 13.00 -19.08 39.14
N ALA A 14 13.52 -20.19 38.61
CA ALA A 14 14.00 -20.28 37.23
C ALA A 14 12.84 -20.22 36.19
N TRP A 15 11.65 -20.73 36.53
CA TRP A 15 10.48 -20.66 35.66
C TRP A 15 9.84 -19.26 35.64
N GLY A 16 9.88 -18.55 36.76
CA GLY A 16 9.34 -17.17 36.86
C GLY A 16 10.13 -16.12 36.07
N THR A 17 11.43 -16.32 35.84
CA THR A 17 12.26 -15.37 35.10
C THR A 17 12.16 -15.52 33.58
N TRP A 18 11.67 -16.64 33.08
CA TRP A 18 11.52 -16.85 31.62
C TRP A 18 10.25 -16.22 31.04
N THR A 19 9.29 -15.84 31.84
CA THR A 19 8.04 -15.22 31.37
C THR A 19 8.07 -13.69 31.39
N LEU A 20 9.12 -13.05 31.90
CA LEU A 20 9.19 -11.58 32.10
C LEU A 20 10.01 -10.82 31.06
N SER A 21 10.53 -11.49 30.03
CA SER A 21 11.34 -10.81 29.00
C SER A 21 10.72 -10.88 27.61
N LYS A 22 9.41 -10.64 27.49
CA LYS A 22 8.85 -10.06 26.27
C LYS A 22 8.70 -8.57 26.52
N GLU A 23 9.82 -7.84 26.48
CA GLU A 23 9.75 -6.43 26.14
C GLU A 23 8.98 -6.36 24.83
N PRO A 24 7.98 -5.47 24.69
CA PRO A 24 7.44 -5.18 23.38
C PRO A 24 8.64 -4.66 22.59
N ILE A 25 9.15 -5.47 21.67
CA ILE A 25 10.03 -4.99 20.63
C ILE A 25 9.20 -3.88 20.02
N ASN A 26 9.66 -2.65 20.20
CA ASN A 26 9.11 -1.50 19.50
C ASN A 26 9.49 -1.74 18.05
N GLU A 27 8.78 -2.68 17.42
CA GLU A 27 8.94 -2.98 16.01
C GLU A 27 8.52 -1.72 15.31
N GLY A 28 9.51 -0.98 14.84
CA GLY A 28 9.32 0.21 14.03
C GLY A 28 8.41 -0.12 12.86
N PHE A 29 7.97 0.88 12.15
CA PHE A 29 7.14 0.69 10.96
C PHE A 29 7.78 -0.35 10.03
N ASN A 30 7.02 -1.40 9.71
CA ASN A 30 7.44 -2.47 8.81
C ASN A 30 6.20 -3.04 8.11
N LEU A 31 6.23 -3.08 6.78
CA LEU A 31 5.23 -3.74 5.95
C LEU A 31 5.95 -4.52 4.86
N ALA A 32 5.50 -5.74 4.59
CA ALA A 32 6.05 -6.53 3.49
C ALA A 32 4.96 -7.27 2.74
N GLY A 33 5.19 -7.50 1.46
CA GLY A 33 4.21 -8.19 0.64
C GLY A 33 4.59 -8.25 -0.83
N LYS A 34 3.57 -8.44 -1.65
CA LYS A 34 3.68 -8.58 -3.10
C LYS A 34 2.67 -7.69 -3.81
N VAL A 35 3.10 -7.09 -4.90
CA VAL A 35 2.23 -6.40 -5.86
C VAL A 35 2.04 -7.30 -7.07
N GLU A 36 0.79 -7.58 -7.38
CA GLU A 36 0.38 -8.29 -8.58
C GLU A 36 -0.37 -7.34 -9.52
N VAL A 37 -0.27 -7.59 -10.81
CA VAL A 37 -0.96 -6.80 -11.84
C VAL A 37 -1.88 -7.72 -12.62
N ALA A 38 -3.10 -7.25 -12.88
CA ALA A 38 -4.04 -8.01 -13.71
C ALA A 38 -3.42 -8.33 -15.09
N PRO A 39 -3.53 -9.57 -15.60
CA PRO A 39 -2.85 -10.01 -16.83
C PRO A 39 -3.06 -9.07 -18.03
N ARG A 40 -4.25 -8.50 -18.16
CA ARG A 40 -4.59 -7.54 -19.21
C ARG A 40 -3.79 -6.23 -19.16
N LEU A 41 -3.26 -5.86 -17.98
CA LEU A 41 -2.52 -4.61 -17.73
C LEU A 41 -1.01 -4.81 -17.66
N LEU A 42 -0.54 -6.06 -17.60
CA LEU A 42 0.85 -6.40 -17.35
C LEU A 42 1.80 -5.76 -18.38
N LYS A 43 1.45 -5.78 -19.66
CA LYS A 43 2.26 -5.17 -20.72
C LYS A 43 2.45 -3.66 -20.50
N SER A 44 1.42 -2.97 -20.06
CA SER A 44 1.49 -1.52 -19.76
C SER A 44 2.24 -1.25 -18.48
N ALA A 45 2.10 -2.11 -17.46
CA ALA A 45 2.77 -1.98 -16.18
C ALA A 45 4.29 -2.24 -16.26
N GLN A 46 4.75 -3.00 -17.26
CA GLN A 46 6.16 -3.32 -17.49
C GLN A 46 6.76 -2.55 -18.68
N ALA A 47 6.11 -1.49 -19.13
CA ALA A 47 6.67 -0.63 -20.17
C ALA A 47 7.91 0.13 -19.66
N ASN A 48 8.74 0.61 -20.57
CA ASN A 48 9.91 1.40 -20.22
C ASN A 48 9.53 2.71 -19.51
N ASN A 49 10.33 3.12 -18.54
CA ASN A 49 10.16 4.35 -17.76
C ASN A 49 8.88 4.38 -16.89
N VAL A 50 8.35 3.23 -16.56
CA VAL A 50 7.24 3.12 -15.61
C VAL A 50 7.78 3.02 -14.18
N SER A 51 7.08 3.61 -13.24
CA SER A 51 7.35 3.44 -11.82
C SER A 51 6.14 2.86 -11.08
N CYS A 52 6.39 1.95 -10.16
CA CYS A 52 5.42 1.47 -9.20
C CYS A 52 5.64 2.20 -7.87
N SER A 53 4.62 2.87 -7.40
CA SER A 53 4.62 3.54 -6.09
C SER A 53 3.67 2.83 -5.15
N ILE A 54 4.18 2.41 -4.01
CA ILE A 54 3.41 1.85 -2.90
C ILE A 54 3.20 2.99 -1.93
N ILE A 55 1.96 3.39 -1.74
CA ILE A 55 1.57 4.54 -0.93
C ILE A 55 0.80 4.02 0.28
N VAL A 56 1.34 4.27 1.46
CA VAL A 56 0.68 3.93 2.72
C VAL A 56 0.03 5.18 3.27
N LYS A 57 -1.25 5.09 3.58
CA LYS A 57 -2.08 6.18 4.10
C LYS A 57 -2.63 5.83 5.49
N ASN A 58 -2.92 6.83 6.28
CA ASN A 58 -3.68 6.67 7.51
C ASN A 58 -5.19 6.58 7.24
N GLU A 59 -6.00 6.49 8.29
CA GLU A 59 -7.46 6.43 8.20
C GLU A 59 -8.09 7.69 7.57
N ALA A 60 -7.40 8.83 7.68
CA ALA A 60 -7.82 10.11 7.10
C ALA A 60 -7.32 10.31 5.65
N ASP A 61 -6.86 9.22 4.99
CA ASP A 61 -6.31 9.20 3.64
C ASP A 61 -5.06 10.09 3.43
N VAL A 62 -4.35 10.44 4.53
CA VAL A 62 -3.09 11.18 4.47
C VAL A 62 -1.94 10.20 4.27
N PRO A 63 -1.07 10.40 3.26
CA PRO A 63 0.12 9.57 3.07
C PRO A 63 1.06 9.65 4.27
N VAL A 64 1.45 8.50 4.82
CA VAL A 64 2.36 8.36 5.96
C VAL A 64 3.66 7.66 5.60
N ALA A 65 3.67 6.86 4.52
CA ALA A 65 4.87 6.26 3.97
C ALA A 65 4.75 6.07 2.47
N ILE A 66 5.88 6.12 1.76
CA ILE A 66 5.92 5.93 0.30
C ILE A 66 7.18 5.17 -0.07
N LYS A 67 7.00 4.12 -0.90
CA LYS A 67 8.09 3.44 -1.57
C LYS A 67 7.90 3.48 -3.07
N ARG A 68 8.94 3.88 -3.81
CA ARG A 68 8.91 3.97 -5.27
C ARG A 68 9.95 3.04 -5.90
N ILE A 69 9.52 2.25 -6.87
CA ILE A 69 10.35 1.30 -7.60
C ILE A 69 10.25 1.63 -9.09
N ILE A 70 11.41 1.85 -9.72
CA ILE A 70 11.49 2.23 -11.14
C ILE A 70 11.70 0.96 -11.98
N ASN A 71 11.03 0.87 -13.12
CA ASN A 71 11.04 -0.27 -14.04
C ASN A 71 10.74 -1.60 -13.30
N PRO A 72 9.58 -1.70 -12.63
CA PRO A 72 9.22 -2.87 -11.84
C PRO A 72 9.05 -4.11 -12.72
N GLN A 73 9.34 -5.28 -12.14
CA GLN A 73 8.98 -6.57 -12.71
C GLN A 73 7.89 -7.18 -11.83
N PHE A 74 6.81 -7.64 -12.45
CA PHE A 74 5.68 -8.23 -11.71
C PHE A 74 5.64 -9.76 -11.87
N PRO A 75 5.27 -10.50 -10.81
CA PRO A 75 4.91 -10.02 -9.48
C PRO A 75 6.10 -9.38 -8.75
N LEU A 76 5.86 -8.26 -8.05
CA LEU A 76 6.87 -7.44 -7.41
C LEU A 76 6.82 -7.62 -5.89
N ASP A 77 7.83 -8.20 -5.29
CA ASP A 77 7.96 -8.25 -3.84
C ASP A 77 8.41 -6.88 -3.30
N PHE A 78 7.83 -6.46 -2.17
CA PHE A 78 8.19 -5.22 -1.51
C PHE A 78 8.38 -5.39 0.00
N SER A 79 9.24 -4.56 0.54
CA SER A 79 9.41 -4.37 1.98
C SER A 79 9.57 -2.88 2.24
N MET A 80 8.82 -2.36 3.21
CA MET A 80 8.89 -0.98 3.67
C MET A 80 9.30 -0.96 5.13
N ASP A 81 10.07 0.03 5.51
CA ASP A 81 10.57 0.23 6.87
C ASP A 81 10.52 1.71 7.29
N ASN A 82 11.11 2.03 8.42
CA ASN A 82 11.14 3.40 8.94
C ASN A 82 11.73 4.43 7.97
N SER A 83 12.59 4.02 7.04
CA SER A 83 13.18 4.93 6.05
C SER A 83 12.19 5.37 4.96
N ASP A 84 11.10 4.63 4.77
CA ASP A 84 10.04 4.95 3.83
C ASP A 84 8.97 5.88 4.44
N LEU A 85 9.04 6.15 5.78
CA LEU A 85 8.09 7.00 6.48
C LEU A 85 8.25 8.48 6.11
N LEU A 86 7.13 9.15 5.92
CA LEU A 86 7.03 10.61 5.77
C LEU A 86 6.80 11.30 7.12
N ILE A 87 6.28 10.56 8.10
CA ILE A 87 5.94 11.02 9.44
C ILE A 87 6.58 10.07 10.43
N GLU A 88 7.55 10.54 11.20
CA GLU A 88 8.25 9.72 12.18
C GLU A 88 7.30 9.19 13.27
N GLY A 89 7.52 7.94 13.68
CA GLY A 89 6.82 7.34 14.80
C GLY A 89 5.33 7.10 14.58
N TYR A 90 4.86 7.07 13.33
CA TYR A 90 3.46 6.79 13.05
C TYR A 90 3.04 5.40 13.55
N GLN A 91 1.98 5.37 14.34
CA GLN A 91 1.33 4.15 14.81
C GLN A 91 -0.18 4.29 14.56
N GLY A 92 -0.79 3.27 13.99
CA GLY A 92 -2.23 3.27 13.71
C GLY A 92 -2.58 2.36 12.54
N ASN A 93 -3.83 2.39 12.18
CA ASN A 93 -4.33 1.65 11.03
C ASN A 93 -3.84 2.27 9.72
N LEU A 94 -3.51 1.41 8.79
CA LEU A 94 -2.89 1.75 7.52
C LEU A 94 -3.75 1.26 6.36
N LYS A 95 -3.87 2.07 5.34
CA LYS A 95 -4.37 1.67 4.01
C LYS A 95 -3.19 1.66 3.05
N VAL A 96 -3.10 0.66 2.19
CA VAL A 96 -2.00 0.54 1.24
C VAL A 96 -2.54 0.58 -0.17
N GLU A 97 -2.06 1.50 -0.97
CA GLU A 97 -2.43 1.66 -2.38
C GLU A 97 -1.21 1.45 -3.29
N VAL A 98 -1.45 0.97 -4.49
CA VAL A 98 -0.45 0.88 -5.54
C VAL A 98 -0.82 1.83 -6.67
N GLN A 99 0.14 2.59 -7.14
CA GLN A 99 0.03 3.43 -8.32
C GLN A 99 1.20 3.12 -9.27
N ILE A 100 0.87 2.76 -10.51
CA ILE A 100 1.85 2.46 -11.55
C ILE A 100 1.66 3.48 -12.68
N ASN A 101 2.68 4.29 -12.93
CA ASN A 101 2.61 5.37 -13.92
C ASN A 101 3.98 5.68 -14.55
N SER A 102 3.97 6.40 -15.68
CA SER A 102 5.19 6.87 -16.37
C SER A 102 5.51 8.34 -16.13
N HIS A 103 4.60 9.12 -15.54
CA HIS A 103 4.79 10.56 -15.33
C HIS A 103 5.43 10.92 -13.99
N GLY A 104 5.54 9.96 -13.05
CA GLY A 104 6.24 10.11 -11.78
C GLY A 104 5.57 11.00 -10.74
N LYS A 105 4.36 11.51 -10.96
CA LYS A 105 3.60 12.28 -9.97
C LYS A 105 2.90 11.31 -9.01
N LEU A 106 3.16 11.43 -7.73
CA LEU A 106 2.55 10.61 -6.69
C LEU A 106 1.18 11.17 -6.29
N GLY A 107 0.23 10.27 -6.03
CA GLY A 107 -1.11 10.64 -5.55
C GLY A 107 -2.00 11.32 -6.60
N VAL A 108 -1.54 11.47 -7.83
CA VAL A 108 -2.30 12.06 -8.95
C VAL A 108 -2.49 11.01 -10.02
N LEU A 109 -3.72 10.54 -10.21
CA LEU A 109 -4.05 9.60 -11.27
C LEU A 109 -4.30 10.34 -12.58
N GLN A 110 -3.64 9.90 -13.64
CA GLN A 110 -3.81 10.39 -15.01
C GLN A 110 -4.29 9.25 -15.92
N SER A 111 -4.80 9.63 -17.10
CA SER A 111 -5.22 8.64 -18.09
C SER A 111 -4.10 7.67 -18.45
N GLY A 112 -4.35 6.38 -18.31
CA GLY A 112 -3.41 5.31 -18.55
C GLY A 112 -2.69 4.79 -17.30
N ASP A 113 -2.81 5.47 -16.17
CA ASP A 113 -2.26 4.98 -14.90
C ASP A 113 -2.99 3.73 -14.44
N ILE A 114 -2.21 2.79 -13.91
CA ILE A 114 -2.72 1.56 -13.33
C ILE A 114 -2.68 1.71 -11.81
N PHE A 115 -3.71 1.26 -11.12
CA PHE A 115 -3.79 1.41 -9.68
C PHE A 115 -4.56 0.27 -9.02
N SER A 116 -4.38 0.13 -7.71
CA SER A 116 -5.21 -0.70 -6.86
C SER A 116 -6.22 0.17 -6.12
N GLU A 117 -7.42 -0.37 -5.90
CA GLU A 117 -8.39 0.21 -4.99
C GLU A 117 -8.45 -0.72 -3.77
N GLU A 118 -7.59 -0.45 -2.80
CA GLU A 118 -7.51 -1.27 -1.60
C GLU A 118 -8.41 -0.71 -0.50
N THR A 119 -9.29 -1.57 -0.01
CA THR A 119 -10.22 -1.22 1.08
C THR A 119 -9.82 -1.86 2.41
N LYS A 120 -8.80 -2.73 2.39
CA LYS A 120 -8.33 -3.42 3.58
C LYS A 120 -7.48 -2.51 4.46
N THR A 121 -7.61 -2.75 5.75
CA THR A 121 -6.80 -2.06 6.76
C THR A 121 -5.68 -2.99 7.21
N TYR A 122 -4.50 -2.44 7.33
CA TYR A 122 -3.27 -3.11 7.74
C TYR A 122 -2.74 -2.49 9.03
N VAL A 123 -1.84 -3.20 9.70
CA VAL A 123 -1.09 -2.68 10.86
C VAL A 123 0.40 -2.84 10.63
N SER A 124 1.21 -2.00 11.28
CA SER A 124 2.66 -2.15 11.24
C SER A 124 3.10 -3.53 11.72
N GLY A 125 4.14 -4.09 11.11
CA GLY A 125 4.61 -5.46 11.35
C GLY A 125 3.94 -6.52 10.46
N GLN A 126 2.93 -6.16 9.69
CA GLN A 126 2.22 -7.12 8.84
C GLN A 126 3.06 -7.52 7.62
N LYS A 127 3.13 -8.82 7.38
CA LYS A 127 3.81 -9.45 6.25
C LYS A 127 2.79 -10.18 5.38
N ASP A 128 3.23 -10.66 4.21
CA ASP A 128 2.41 -11.41 3.25
C ASP A 128 1.19 -10.63 2.71
N ILE A 129 1.33 -9.30 2.62
CA ILE A 129 0.33 -8.42 2.01
C ILE A 129 0.32 -8.68 0.50
N VAL A 130 -0.86 -8.94 -0.08
CA VAL A 130 -1.03 -9.06 -1.53
C VAL A 130 -1.87 -7.89 -2.01
N LEU A 131 -1.26 -7.04 -2.84
CA LEU A 131 -1.90 -5.89 -3.47
C LEU A 131 -2.12 -6.20 -4.95
N VAL A 132 -3.33 -6.01 -5.46
CA VAL A 132 -3.65 -6.30 -6.86
C VAL A 132 -3.98 -5.00 -7.59
N ALA A 133 -3.12 -4.61 -8.54
CA ALA A 133 -3.36 -3.48 -9.41
C ALA A 133 -4.16 -3.95 -10.64
N ASP A 134 -5.47 -3.79 -10.60
CA ASP A 134 -6.41 -4.29 -11.58
C ASP A 134 -7.21 -3.20 -12.30
N LYS A 135 -7.04 -1.93 -11.91
CA LYS A 135 -7.74 -0.78 -12.49
C LYS A 135 -6.81 0.07 -13.33
N MET A 136 -7.37 0.66 -14.38
CA MET A 136 -6.67 1.64 -15.22
C MET A 136 -7.53 2.90 -15.30
N MET A 137 -6.90 4.06 -15.08
CA MET A 137 -7.56 5.34 -15.25
C MET A 137 -7.91 5.57 -16.72
N GLY A 138 -9.19 5.68 -17.00
CA GLY A 138 -9.72 5.94 -18.33
C GLY A 138 -9.40 7.35 -18.82
N LYS A 139 -9.45 7.55 -20.14
CA LYS A 139 -9.46 8.90 -20.71
C LYS A 139 -10.78 9.57 -20.35
N PRO A 140 -10.79 10.84 -19.90
CA PRO A 140 -12.03 11.58 -19.78
C PRO A 140 -12.70 11.62 -21.14
N THR A 141 -13.81 10.93 -21.29
CA THR A 141 -14.64 11.06 -22.48
C THR A 141 -15.34 12.40 -22.34
N LEU A 142 -14.90 13.40 -23.13
CA LEU A 142 -15.72 14.58 -23.33
C LEU A 142 -17.01 14.03 -23.93
N ALA A 143 -18.10 14.02 -23.17
CA ALA A 143 -19.41 13.77 -23.70
C ALA A 143 -19.63 14.80 -24.78
N GLY A 144 -19.48 14.37 -26.02
CA GLY A 144 -19.74 15.21 -27.19
C GLY A 144 -21.18 15.64 -27.06
N ASN A 145 -21.39 16.91 -26.76
CA ASN A 145 -22.70 17.52 -26.78
C ASN A 145 -23.12 17.59 -28.25
N ASN A 146 -23.59 16.46 -28.77
CA ASN A 146 -24.18 16.36 -30.11
C ASN A 146 -25.53 17.07 -30.18
N ASN A 147 -25.78 18.01 -29.28
CA ASN A 147 -26.91 18.90 -29.40
C ASN A 147 -26.57 20.10 -30.28
N ARG A 148 -26.04 19.84 -31.52
CA ARG A 148 -26.19 20.77 -32.64
C ARG A 148 -27.62 20.63 -33.17
N GLY A 149 -28.59 20.80 -32.32
CA GLY A 149 -29.99 21.01 -32.67
C GLY A 149 -30.12 22.41 -33.28
N ASN A 150 -30.28 22.46 -34.56
CA ASN A 150 -31.09 23.40 -35.38
C ASN A 150 -31.59 24.69 -34.68
N PHE A 151 -30.68 25.60 -34.32
CA PHE A 151 -31.07 26.93 -33.90
C PHE A 151 -31.25 27.94 -35.05
N PHE A 152 -31.09 27.55 -36.29
CA PHE A 152 -31.24 28.44 -37.45
C PHE A 152 -32.29 27.92 -38.44
N ARG A 153 -33.50 27.70 -37.99
CA ARG A 153 -34.59 27.42 -38.89
C ARG A 153 -35.89 28.06 -38.42
N THR A 154 -35.92 29.37 -38.35
CA THR A 154 -37.15 30.19 -38.42
C THR A 154 -36.83 31.67 -38.50
N ALA A 155 -36.49 32.15 -39.70
CA ALA A 155 -36.60 33.56 -40.06
C ALA A 155 -36.68 33.65 -41.57
N ALA A 156 -37.79 33.22 -42.15
CA ALA A 156 -38.19 33.58 -43.48
C ALA A 156 -39.69 33.47 -43.60
N ARG A 157 -40.39 34.53 -43.21
CA ARG A 157 -41.65 35.00 -43.79
C ARG A 157 -41.88 36.42 -43.39
#